data_18dec084aa23c0c39c2cb5d462203cf8
#
_entry.id   18dec084aa23c0c39c2cb5d462203cf8
#
_cell.length_a   1.000
_cell.length_b   1.000
_cell.length_c   1.000
_cell.angle_alpha   90.00
_cell.angle_beta   90.00
_cell.angle_gamma   90.00
#
_symmetry.space_group_name_H-M   'P 1'
#
loop_
_entity.id
_entity.type
_entity.pdbx_description
1 polymer ?
#
loop_
_entity_poly.entity_id
_entity_poly.type
_entity_poly.pdbx_seq_one_letter_code
_entity_poly.pdbx_strand_id
1 'polypeptide(L)'
;XLMLKIGLRNGLASIPTTSSTLWIPRRNWSIFPKVPVIQFYSLRRRFAEFTSNKFKPERVAVLGPDLACLEWLMECGSTSVKMSDGTEITRIKEMREFIGSHGFNVKNLPKPKQLMPPLTEKIFQSPSLFAERWEHVPSVFITDVDGSDAAISDEGFNYFLKCRAIQRLKLNHCDYFTDNAIKTLSKGKATQTLQDLEICLNPWLSDAMVYWLVHFKNLKRAHFYFLPYVTNRPAVLRQLRMKLPRAKVTFPETEHIGYGYEGKD
;
A
#
# COMPACT_ATOMS: atom_id res chain seq x y z
N UNK A 1 -17.40 18.71 65.53
CA UNK A 1 -16.94 18.85 65.20
C UNK A 1 -15.87 18.74 65.28
N LEU A 2 -15.45 19.02 66.21
CA LEU A 2 -14.01 18.92 66.51
C LEU A 2 -13.46 17.50 66.29
N MET A 3 -14.26 16.53 66.61
CA MET A 3 -13.85 15.11 66.43
C MET A 3 -13.72 14.69 64.97
N LEU A 4 -14.53 15.24 64.11
CA LEU A 4 -14.49 14.98 62.67
C LEU A 4 -13.23 15.54 61.99
N LYS A 5 -12.65 16.59 62.50
CA LYS A 5 -11.43 17.18 61.95
C LYS A 5 -10.18 16.37 62.22
N ILE A 6 -10.17 15.60 63.30
CA ILE A 6 -8.99 14.81 63.67
C ILE A 6 -8.90 13.53 62.88
N GLY A 7 -10.04 12.90 62.55
CA GLY A 7 -10.07 11.69 61.76
C GLY A 7 -9.66 11.91 60.30
N LEU A 8 -9.98 13.04 59.75
CA LEU A 8 -9.61 13.40 58.37
C LEU A 8 -8.13 13.71 58.24
N ARG A 9 -7.48 14.18 59.27
CA ARG A 9 -6.03 14.45 59.22
C ARG A 9 -5.19 13.18 59.16
N ASN A 10 -5.64 12.16 59.84
CA ASN A 10 -4.85 10.92 59.90
C ASN A 10 -5.03 10.08 58.65
N GLY A 11 -6.15 10.22 57.95
CA GLY A 11 -6.35 9.50 56.68
C GLY A 11 -5.59 10.09 55.49
N LEU A 12 -5.25 11.38 55.60
CA LEU A 12 -4.55 12.05 54.52
C LEU A 12 -3.02 11.87 54.59
N ALA A 13 -2.51 11.45 55.74
CA ALA A 13 -1.08 11.30 55.91
C ALA A 13 -0.51 10.05 55.26
N SER A 14 -1.38 9.11 54.87
CA SER A 14 -0.92 7.85 54.24
C SER A 14 -0.87 7.88 52.73
N ILE A 15 -1.30 8.96 52.11
CA ILE A 15 -1.35 9.03 50.64
C ILE A 15 -0.07 9.62 49.98
N PRO A 16 0.80 10.30 50.65
CA PRO A 16 1.88 11.02 49.96
C PRO A 16 2.96 10.13 49.34
N THR A 17 2.96 8.87 49.66
CA THR A 17 4.04 7.99 49.19
C THR A 17 3.92 7.58 47.72
N THR A 18 2.74 7.72 47.15
CA THR A 18 2.54 7.29 45.77
C THR A 18 2.71 8.41 44.76
N SER A 19 2.57 9.63 45.18
CA SER A 19 2.73 10.76 44.29
C SER A 19 4.19 11.05 43.93
N SER A 20 5.12 10.59 44.74
CA SER A 20 6.52 10.76 44.43
C SER A 20 6.98 9.87 43.28
N THR A 21 6.23 8.80 42.97
CA THR A 21 6.56 7.94 41.84
C THR A 21 6.10 8.50 40.50
N LEU A 22 5.28 9.54 40.55
CA LEU A 22 4.92 10.27 39.35
C LEU A 22 5.91 11.39 39.05
N TRP A 23 7.17 11.16 39.40
CA TRP A 23 8.24 12.05 38.99
C TRP A 23 8.49 11.88 37.50
N ILE A 24 7.54 12.34 36.70
CA ILE A 24 7.79 12.60 35.29
C ILE A 24 8.63 13.85 35.27
N PRO A 25 9.88 13.77 34.86
CA PRO A 25 10.71 14.97 34.80
C PRO A 25 10.00 16.01 33.96
N ARG A 26 9.73 17.14 34.56
CA ARG A 26 9.21 18.29 33.82
C ARG A 26 10.30 18.79 32.88
N ARG A 27 10.49 18.05 31.80
CA ARG A 27 11.25 18.61 30.68
C ARG A 27 10.44 19.76 30.11
N ASN A 28 11.13 20.82 29.82
CA ASN A 28 10.55 22.01 29.23
C ASN A 28 9.67 21.62 28.07
N TRP A 29 8.38 21.77 28.26
CA TRP A 29 7.41 21.50 27.23
C TRP A 29 7.59 22.55 26.14
N SER A 30 7.89 22.12 24.96
CA SER A 30 7.84 22.99 23.80
C SER A 30 6.42 23.59 23.70
N ILE A 31 6.37 24.78 23.23
CA ILE A 31 5.13 25.55 23.06
C ILE A 31 4.10 24.78 22.18
N PHE A 32 4.60 23.80 21.44
CA PHE A 32 3.73 22.98 20.55
C PHE A 32 3.04 21.88 21.35
N PRO A 33 1.73 21.72 21.21
CA PRO A 33 1.04 20.63 21.86
C PRO A 33 1.62 19.30 21.42
N LYS A 34 1.86 18.41 22.36
CA LYS A 34 2.34 17.05 22.06
C LYS A 34 1.23 16.30 21.35
N VAL A 35 1.33 16.27 20.04
CA VAL A 35 0.46 15.38 19.26
C VAL A 35 0.94 13.96 19.53
N PRO A 36 0.06 13.06 19.95
CA PRO A 36 0.45 11.67 20.12
C PRO A 36 1.12 11.13 18.85
N VAL A 37 2.15 10.34 19.02
CA VAL A 37 2.94 9.80 17.89
C VAL A 37 2.03 9.14 16.86
N ILE A 38 1.02 8.42 17.34
CA ILE A 38 0.04 7.75 16.49
C ILE A 38 -0.73 8.76 15.61
N GLN A 39 -1.15 9.88 16.18
CA GLN A 39 -1.87 10.90 15.41
C GLN A 39 -0.94 11.59 14.41
N PHE A 40 0.31 11.79 14.76
CA PHE A 40 1.29 12.37 13.84
C PHE A 40 1.55 11.42 12.66
N TYR A 41 1.66 10.13 12.94
CA TYR A 41 1.84 9.11 11.91
C TYR A 41 0.65 9.07 10.95
N SER A 42 -0.57 9.10 11.48
CA SER A 42 -1.78 9.10 10.65
C SER A 42 -1.90 10.36 9.80
N LEU A 43 -1.53 11.53 10.35
CA LEU A 43 -1.51 12.79 9.60
C LEU A 43 -0.49 12.74 8.47
N ARG A 44 0.70 12.20 8.75
CA ARG A 44 1.74 12.05 7.73
C ARG A 44 1.28 11.12 6.60
N ARG A 45 0.62 10.01 6.94
CA ARG A 45 0.08 9.09 5.94
C ARG A 45 -1.00 9.76 5.09
N ARG A 46 -1.93 10.48 5.72
CA ARG A 46 -2.96 11.23 4.99
C ARG A 46 -2.36 12.28 4.06
N PHE A 47 -1.30 12.94 4.51
CA PHE A 47 -0.61 13.92 3.69
C PHE A 47 0.03 13.26 2.48
N ALA A 48 0.71 12.14 2.69
CA ALA A 48 1.31 11.36 1.60
C ALA A 48 0.25 10.87 0.62
N GLU A 49 -0.87 10.35 1.13
CA GLU A 49 -2.00 9.94 0.29
C GLU A 49 -2.47 11.07 -0.62
N PHE A 50 -2.67 12.25 -0.04
CA PHE A 50 -3.22 13.38 -0.78
C PHE A 50 -2.25 13.94 -1.83
N THR A 51 -0.95 13.96 -1.52
CA THR A 51 0.04 14.58 -2.40
C THR A 51 0.65 13.61 -3.41
N SER A 52 0.84 12.36 -3.03
CA SER A 52 1.62 11.40 -3.83
C SER A 52 0.76 10.53 -4.75
N ASN A 53 -0.51 10.31 -4.42
CA ASN A 53 -1.34 9.35 -5.15
C ASN A 53 -1.95 9.87 -6.45
N LYS A 54 -1.87 11.17 -6.70
CA LYS A 54 -2.45 11.71 -7.93
C LYS A 54 -1.73 11.13 -9.14
N PHE A 55 -2.49 10.50 -10.03
CA PHE A 55 -1.94 9.94 -11.26
C PHE A 55 -1.48 11.06 -12.19
N LYS A 56 -0.21 11.00 -12.59
CA LYS A 56 0.42 12.01 -13.46
C LYS A 56 0.81 11.37 -14.79
N PRO A 57 -0.07 11.42 -15.80
CA PRO A 57 0.24 10.80 -17.10
C PRO A 57 1.48 11.38 -17.75
N GLU A 58 1.78 12.65 -17.45
CA GLU A 58 2.99 13.32 -17.95
C GLU A 58 4.28 12.63 -17.47
N ARG A 59 4.30 12.19 -16.18
CA ARG A 59 5.43 11.46 -15.62
C ARG A 59 5.59 10.10 -16.31
N VAL A 60 4.46 9.42 -16.53
CA VAL A 60 4.44 8.13 -17.23
C VAL A 60 4.95 8.30 -18.68
N ALA A 61 4.57 9.41 -19.33
CA ALA A 61 5.01 9.68 -20.71
C ALA A 61 6.53 9.85 -20.81
N VAL A 62 7.15 10.45 -19.80
CA VAL A 62 8.61 10.73 -19.81
C VAL A 62 9.41 9.55 -19.31
N LEU A 63 9.07 9.02 -18.14
CA LEU A 63 9.83 7.94 -17.45
C LEU A 63 9.50 6.54 -17.95
N GLY A 64 8.33 6.40 -18.57
CA GLY A 64 7.78 5.08 -18.85
C GLY A 64 6.96 4.56 -17.69
N PRO A 65 6.16 3.51 -17.91
CA PRO A 65 5.23 3.02 -16.89
C PRO A 65 5.92 2.47 -15.65
N ASP A 66 7.00 1.72 -15.81
CA ASP A 66 7.66 1.05 -14.69
C ASP A 66 8.43 2.03 -13.81
N LEU A 67 9.21 2.96 -14.40
CA LEU A 67 9.94 3.94 -13.60
C LEU A 67 9.02 4.96 -12.93
N ALA A 68 7.93 5.36 -13.60
CA ALA A 68 6.93 6.25 -13.00
C ALA A 68 6.20 5.55 -11.83
N CYS A 69 5.91 4.26 -11.99
CA CYS A 69 5.32 3.44 -10.94
C CYS A 69 6.29 3.30 -9.75
N LEU A 70 7.58 3.05 -10.03
CA LEU A 70 8.63 2.99 -9.00
C LEU A 70 8.68 4.31 -8.22
N GLU A 71 8.70 5.44 -8.92
CA GLU A 71 8.73 6.76 -8.29
C GLU A 71 7.51 6.93 -7.35
N TRP A 72 6.32 6.64 -7.86
CA TRP A 72 5.10 6.74 -7.10
C TRP A 72 5.11 5.84 -5.85
N LEU A 73 5.49 4.57 -6.00
CA LEU A 73 5.55 3.62 -4.89
C LEU A 73 6.47 4.12 -3.78
N MET A 74 7.67 4.56 -4.15
CA MET A 74 8.63 5.06 -3.17
C MET A 74 8.16 6.36 -2.51
N GLU A 75 7.48 7.22 -3.24
CA GLU A 75 6.88 8.45 -2.66
C GLU A 75 5.73 8.14 -1.71
N CYS A 76 4.98 7.07 -1.96
CA CYS A 76 3.93 6.60 -1.06
C CYS A 76 4.48 5.86 0.17
N GLY A 77 5.78 5.58 0.20
CA GLY A 77 6.42 4.93 1.34
C GLY A 77 6.45 3.42 1.27
N SER A 78 6.47 2.84 0.07
CA SER A 78 6.61 1.39 -0.11
C SER A 78 7.91 0.89 0.53
N THR A 79 7.85 -0.31 1.09
CA THR A 79 8.97 -0.94 1.80
C THR A 79 10.10 -1.31 0.85
N SER A 80 9.79 -1.97 -0.25
CA SER A 80 10.80 -2.29 -1.26
C SER A 80 10.16 -2.52 -2.64
N VAL A 81 10.92 -2.24 -3.67
CA VAL A 81 10.54 -2.53 -5.06
C VAL A 81 11.73 -3.22 -5.73
N LYS A 82 11.49 -4.37 -6.34
CA LYS A 82 12.53 -5.10 -7.04
C LYS A 82 12.36 -4.97 -8.55
N MET A 83 13.46 -4.69 -9.22
CA MET A 83 13.51 -4.50 -10.66
C MET A 83 13.96 -5.78 -11.38
N SER A 84 13.76 -5.84 -12.69
CA SER A 84 14.10 -7.00 -13.53
C SER A 84 15.60 -7.29 -13.60
N ASP A 85 16.43 -6.31 -13.32
CA ASP A 85 17.89 -6.47 -13.26
C ASP A 85 18.38 -7.04 -11.92
N GLY A 86 17.46 -7.29 -10.99
CA GLY A 86 17.77 -7.79 -9.67
C GLY A 86 17.97 -6.72 -8.61
N THR A 87 18.01 -5.44 -9.02
CA THR A 87 18.16 -4.33 -8.06
C THR A 87 16.94 -4.24 -7.16
N GLU A 88 17.15 -4.16 -5.87
CA GLU A 88 16.10 -3.93 -4.89
C GLU A 88 16.26 -2.52 -4.33
N ILE A 89 15.20 -1.76 -4.40
CA ILE A 89 15.14 -0.35 -4.04
C ILE A 89 14.28 -0.20 -2.79
N THR A 90 14.87 0.30 -1.71
CA THR A 90 14.19 0.45 -0.41
C THR A 90 14.09 1.91 0.02
N ARG A 91 14.82 2.81 -0.61
CA ARG A 91 14.89 4.22 -0.21
C ARG A 91 14.68 5.14 -1.39
N ILE A 92 14.10 6.30 -1.12
CA ILE A 92 13.88 7.36 -2.12
C ILE A 92 15.20 7.79 -2.77
N LYS A 93 16.31 7.80 -1.99
CA LYS A 93 17.62 8.15 -2.53
C LYS A 93 18.07 7.13 -3.58
N GLU A 94 17.99 5.85 -3.26
CA GLU A 94 18.30 4.75 -4.18
C GLU A 94 17.46 4.81 -5.45
N MET A 95 16.17 5.10 -5.29
CA MET A 95 15.25 5.26 -6.43
C MET A 95 15.72 6.40 -7.36
N ARG A 96 16.09 7.55 -6.80
CA ARG A 96 16.58 8.67 -7.59
C ARG A 96 17.89 8.36 -8.31
N GLU A 97 18.79 7.66 -7.63
CA GLU A 97 20.07 7.21 -8.21
C GLU A 97 19.81 6.21 -9.34
N PHE A 98 18.89 5.27 -9.12
CA PHE A 98 18.49 4.27 -10.10
C PHE A 98 17.88 4.92 -11.36
N ILE A 99 16.94 5.84 -11.18
CA ILE A 99 16.34 6.57 -12.30
C ILE A 99 17.41 7.43 -13.00
N GLY A 100 18.34 8.01 -12.22
CA GLY A 100 19.45 8.80 -12.72
C GLY A 100 20.43 8.00 -13.58
N SER A 101 20.74 6.76 -13.19
CA SER A 101 21.64 5.89 -13.97
C SER A 101 21.05 5.53 -15.32
N HIS A 102 19.72 5.61 -15.45
CA HIS A 102 19.01 5.39 -16.72
C HIS A 102 18.81 6.67 -17.55
N GLY A 103 19.46 7.74 -17.17
CA GLY A 103 19.47 8.97 -17.96
C GLY A 103 18.40 10.00 -17.63
N PHE A 104 17.61 9.78 -16.56
CA PHE A 104 16.53 10.70 -16.21
C PHE A 104 16.83 11.44 -14.90
N ASN A 105 16.72 12.75 -14.94
CA ASN A 105 16.81 13.56 -13.74
C ASN A 105 15.40 13.79 -13.19
N VAL A 106 15.07 13.13 -12.08
CA VAL A 106 13.75 13.17 -11.45
C VAL A 106 13.27 14.59 -11.15
N LYS A 107 14.20 15.50 -10.84
CA LYS A 107 13.87 16.90 -10.52
C LYS A 107 13.61 17.75 -11.78
N ASN A 108 14.31 17.46 -12.87
CA ASN A 108 14.27 18.26 -14.10
C ASN A 108 13.94 17.38 -15.30
N LEU A 109 12.74 16.80 -15.29
CA LEU A 109 12.28 16.00 -16.44
C LEU A 109 11.92 16.88 -17.63
N PRO A 110 12.24 16.44 -18.85
CA PRO A 110 11.84 17.18 -20.06
C PRO A 110 10.32 17.22 -20.17
N LYS A 111 9.82 18.25 -20.83
CA LYS A 111 8.39 18.38 -21.03
C LYS A 111 7.86 17.29 -21.96
N PRO A 112 6.74 16.67 -21.67
CA PRO A 112 6.22 15.56 -22.49
C PRO A 112 5.99 15.93 -23.95
N LYS A 113 5.63 17.17 -24.21
CA LYS A 113 5.39 17.67 -25.59
C LYS A 113 6.62 17.61 -26.49
N GLN A 114 7.82 17.58 -25.90
CA GLN A 114 9.07 17.48 -26.66
C GLN A 114 9.43 16.03 -27.02
N LEU A 115 8.85 15.08 -26.31
CA LEU A 115 9.18 13.66 -26.50
C LEU A 115 8.06 12.91 -27.23
N MET A 116 6.82 13.29 -26.99
CA MET A 116 5.66 12.54 -27.49
C MET A 116 4.47 13.48 -27.77
N PRO A 117 3.62 13.13 -28.72
CA PRO A 117 2.32 13.80 -28.83
C PRO A 117 1.46 13.59 -27.58
N PRO A 118 0.44 14.42 -27.35
CA PRO A 118 -0.38 14.32 -26.15
C PRO A 118 -0.95 12.92 -25.97
N LEU A 119 -0.81 12.41 -24.77
CA LEU A 119 -1.35 11.11 -24.41
C LEU A 119 -2.86 11.23 -24.23
N THR A 120 -3.60 10.58 -25.08
CA THR A 120 -5.04 10.42 -24.94
C THR A 120 -5.34 9.05 -24.33
N GLU A 121 -6.53 8.92 -23.76
CA GLU A 121 -6.97 7.67 -23.17
C GLU A 121 -6.96 6.50 -24.16
N LYS A 122 -7.27 6.79 -25.42
CA LYS A 122 -7.24 5.81 -26.50
C LYS A 122 -5.83 5.26 -26.76
N ILE A 123 -4.82 6.11 -26.65
CA ILE A 123 -3.42 5.71 -26.82
C ILE A 123 -3.01 4.73 -25.72
N PHE A 124 -3.48 4.96 -24.51
CA PHE A 124 -3.20 4.06 -23.39
C PHE A 124 -3.80 2.68 -23.58
N GLN A 125 -4.83 2.55 -24.39
CA GLN A 125 -5.52 1.28 -24.61
C GLN A 125 -4.91 0.46 -25.75
N SER A 126 -4.04 1.04 -26.57
CA SER A 126 -3.46 0.36 -27.72
C SER A 126 -2.04 -0.14 -27.44
N PRO A 127 -1.81 -1.46 -27.35
CA PRO A 127 -0.48 -2.02 -27.05
C PRO A 127 0.58 -1.69 -28.10
N SER A 128 0.22 -1.67 -29.37
CA SER A 128 1.16 -1.39 -30.47
C SER A 128 1.70 0.03 -30.41
N LEU A 129 0.81 1.00 -30.12
CA LEU A 129 1.23 2.38 -29.98
C LEU A 129 2.14 2.62 -28.76
N PHE A 130 2.03 1.73 -27.77
CA PHE A 130 2.89 1.76 -26.59
C PHE A 130 4.32 1.36 -26.92
N ALA A 131 4.50 0.31 -27.70
CA ALA A 131 5.84 -0.20 -28.04
C ALA A 131 6.66 0.87 -28.76
N GLU A 132 6.03 1.57 -29.72
CA GLU A 132 6.70 2.63 -30.47
C GLU A 132 7.03 3.86 -29.64
N ARG A 133 6.20 4.17 -28.65
CA ARG A 133 6.36 5.39 -27.83
C ARG A 133 7.36 5.24 -26.71
N TRP A 134 7.64 4.01 -26.30
CA TRP A 134 8.52 3.76 -25.16
C TRP A 134 9.94 3.40 -25.59
N GLU A 135 10.33 3.69 -26.83
CA GLU A 135 11.70 3.43 -27.33
C GLU A 135 12.77 4.16 -26.51
N HIS A 136 12.47 5.34 -26.00
CA HIS A 136 13.39 6.12 -25.18
C HIS A 136 13.47 5.63 -23.73
N VAL A 137 12.59 4.70 -23.34
CA VAL A 137 12.50 4.22 -21.96
C VAL A 137 13.33 2.96 -21.80
N PRO A 138 14.09 2.83 -20.72
CA PRO A 138 14.90 1.63 -20.45
C PRO A 138 14.07 0.36 -20.44
N SER A 139 14.71 -0.74 -20.78
CA SER A 139 14.05 -2.06 -20.82
C SER A 139 13.76 -2.62 -19.41
N VAL A 140 14.27 -1.98 -18.36
CA VAL A 140 14.03 -2.42 -16.97
C VAL A 140 12.57 -2.23 -16.58
N PHE A 141 12.06 -3.17 -15.77
CA PHE A 141 10.67 -3.16 -15.32
C PHE A 141 10.58 -3.71 -13.89
N ILE A 142 9.46 -3.43 -13.24
CA ILE A 142 9.19 -3.89 -11.88
C ILE A 142 8.77 -5.37 -11.92
N THR A 143 9.39 -6.16 -11.06
CA THR A 143 9.01 -7.58 -10.87
C THR A 143 8.27 -7.80 -9.55
N ASP A 144 8.74 -7.19 -8.48
CA ASP A 144 8.18 -7.40 -7.14
C ASP A 144 7.94 -6.07 -6.45
N VAL A 145 6.82 -5.96 -5.78
CA VAL A 145 6.44 -4.77 -5.01
C VAL A 145 6.06 -5.19 -3.60
N ASP A 146 6.77 -4.68 -2.62
CA ASP A 146 6.33 -4.72 -1.23
C ASP A 146 5.88 -3.31 -0.85
N GLY A 147 4.59 -3.08 -0.97
CA GLY A 147 3.95 -1.82 -0.60
C GLY A 147 3.43 -1.81 0.83
N SER A 148 3.97 -2.66 1.70
CA SER A 148 3.51 -2.73 3.09
C SER A 148 3.69 -1.37 3.79
N ASP A 149 2.68 -0.98 4.56
CA ASP A 149 2.61 0.31 5.26
C ASP A 149 2.59 1.54 4.34
N ALA A 150 2.48 1.35 3.02
CA ALA A 150 2.46 2.48 2.10
C ALA A 150 1.10 3.19 2.10
N ALA A 151 1.14 4.51 1.90
CA ALA A 151 -0.07 5.33 1.79
C ALA A 151 -0.60 5.31 0.34
N ILE A 152 -0.94 4.14 -0.14
CA ILE A 152 -1.41 3.90 -1.51
C ILE A 152 -2.94 4.02 -1.55
N SER A 153 -3.47 4.82 -2.47
CA SER A 153 -4.92 4.98 -2.66
C SER A 153 -5.38 4.46 -4.02
N ASP A 154 -6.69 4.38 -4.22
CA ASP A 154 -7.30 3.87 -5.45
C ASP A 154 -6.77 4.55 -6.72
N GLU A 155 -6.59 5.87 -6.70
CA GLU A 155 -6.11 6.63 -7.86
C GLU A 155 -4.69 6.21 -8.27
N GLY A 156 -3.84 5.94 -7.28
CA GLY A 156 -2.45 5.53 -7.53
C GLY A 156 -2.34 4.19 -8.27
N PHE A 157 -3.34 3.32 -8.15
CA PHE A 157 -3.32 2.04 -8.87
C PHE A 157 -3.29 2.21 -10.40
N ASN A 158 -3.61 3.40 -10.92
CA ASN A 158 -3.46 3.67 -12.35
C ASN A 158 -2.00 3.54 -12.83
N TYR A 159 -1.02 3.73 -11.95
CA TYR A 159 0.38 3.50 -12.31
C TYR A 159 0.67 2.03 -12.64
N PHE A 160 -0.03 1.10 -12.02
CA PHE A 160 0.17 -0.33 -12.28
C PHE A 160 -0.36 -0.78 -13.65
N LEU A 161 -1.29 -0.03 -14.26
CA LEU A 161 -2.01 -0.45 -15.46
C LEU A 161 -1.08 -0.88 -16.60
N LYS A 162 0.03 -0.20 -16.77
CA LYS A 162 0.92 -0.39 -17.91
C LYS A 162 2.28 -0.98 -17.52
N CYS A 163 2.50 -1.28 -16.24
CA CYS A 163 3.72 -1.97 -15.81
C CYS A 163 3.85 -3.30 -16.55
N ARG A 164 5.07 -3.62 -16.97
CA ARG A 164 5.30 -4.70 -17.94
C ARG A 164 5.06 -6.09 -17.37
N ALA A 165 5.57 -6.37 -16.17
CA ALA A 165 5.60 -7.74 -15.68
C ALA A 165 5.68 -7.86 -14.16
N ILE A 166 4.78 -7.19 -13.44
CA ILE A 166 4.70 -7.35 -11.99
C ILE A 166 4.29 -8.80 -11.67
N GLN A 167 5.15 -9.50 -10.94
CA GLN A 167 4.95 -10.90 -10.57
C GLN A 167 4.51 -11.07 -9.13
N ARG A 168 5.02 -10.25 -8.23
CA ARG A 168 4.65 -10.30 -6.81
C ARG A 168 4.19 -8.93 -6.33
N LEU A 169 3.07 -8.92 -5.63
CA LEU A 169 2.49 -7.69 -5.08
C LEU A 169 2.04 -7.96 -3.65
N LYS A 170 2.66 -7.27 -2.72
CA LYS A 170 2.35 -7.36 -1.30
C LYS A 170 1.88 -6.01 -0.80
N LEU A 171 0.68 -5.97 -0.21
CA LEU A 171 0.01 -4.75 0.21
C LEU A 171 -0.56 -4.93 1.62
N ASN A 172 0.32 -4.97 2.60
CA ASN A 172 -0.06 -5.18 4.00
C ASN A 172 -0.13 -3.84 4.72
N HIS A 173 -1.12 -3.67 5.58
CA HIS A 173 -1.35 -2.42 6.32
C HIS A 173 -1.53 -1.20 5.40
N CYS A 174 -2.24 -1.38 4.29
CA CYS A 174 -2.53 -0.28 3.37
C CYS A 174 -3.99 0.15 3.55
N ASP A 175 -4.19 1.29 4.21
CA ASP A 175 -5.50 1.71 4.71
C ASP A 175 -6.30 2.58 3.74
N TYR A 176 -5.77 2.90 2.56
CA TYR A 176 -6.36 3.96 1.72
C TYR A 176 -6.88 3.46 0.38
N PHE A 177 -6.85 2.16 0.11
CA PHE A 177 -7.42 1.66 -1.13
C PHE A 177 -8.60 0.71 -0.88
N THR A 178 -9.51 0.68 -1.83
CA THR A 178 -10.77 -0.07 -1.79
C THR A 178 -10.82 -1.11 -2.90
N ASP A 179 -11.98 -1.74 -3.09
CA ASP A 179 -12.24 -2.65 -4.22
C ASP A 179 -11.95 -1.99 -5.57
N ASN A 180 -12.03 -0.65 -5.67
CA ASN A 180 -11.72 0.07 -6.90
C ASN A 180 -10.27 -0.06 -7.31
N ALA A 181 -9.36 -0.18 -6.35
CA ALA A 181 -7.95 -0.44 -6.63
C ALA A 181 -7.77 -1.79 -7.33
N ILE A 182 -8.42 -2.84 -6.79
CA ILE A 182 -8.36 -4.18 -7.38
C ILE A 182 -9.02 -4.18 -8.78
N LYS A 183 -10.14 -3.46 -8.91
CA LYS A 183 -10.81 -3.25 -10.21
C LYS A 183 -9.86 -2.59 -11.22
N THR A 184 -9.13 -1.56 -10.80
CA THR A 184 -8.15 -0.88 -11.66
C THR A 184 -7.02 -1.83 -12.04
N LEU A 185 -6.45 -2.53 -11.07
CA LEU A 185 -5.38 -3.50 -11.29
C LEU A 185 -5.82 -4.60 -12.27
N SER A 186 -7.10 -5.03 -12.21
CA SER A 186 -7.64 -6.07 -13.09
C SER A 186 -7.80 -5.64 -14.55
N LYS A 187 -7.66 -4.35 -14.84
CA LYS A 187 -7.69 -3.83 -16.23
C LYS A 187 -6.29 -3.81 -16.86
N GLY A 188 -5.25 -4.00 -16.05
CA GLY A 188 -3.85 -3.89 -16.48
C GLY A 188 -3.22 -5.22 -16.86
N LYS A 189 -1.95 -5.13 -17.26
CA LYS A 189 -1.14 -6.31 -17.62
C LYS A 189 -0.93 -7.26 -16.44
N ALA A 190 -1.09 -6.78 -15.21
CA ALA A 190 -0.99 -7.58 -14.00
C ALA A 190 -1.88 -8.83 -14.04
N THR A 191 -3.00 -8.80 -14.77
CA THR A 191 -3.88 -9.97 -14.93
C THR A 191 -3.15 -11.17 -15.56
N GLN A 192 -2.12 -10.91 -16.36
CA GLN A 192 -1.36 -11.93 -17.07
C GLN A 192 -0.02 -12.23 -16.40
N THR A 193 0.51 -11.33 -15.58
CA THR A 193 1.87 -11.46 -15.05
C THR A 193 1.92 -11.76 -13.56
N LEU A 194 0.91 -11.34 -12.80
CA LEU A 194 0.90 -11.49 -11.35
C LEU A 194 0.76 -12.95 -10.95
N GLN A 195 1.72 -13.42 -10.16
CA GLN A 195 1.79 -14.79 -9.66
C GLN A 195 1.53 -14.88 -8.16
N ASP A 196 1.88 -13.83 -7.43
CA ASP A 196 1.78 -13.83 -5.98
C ASP A 196 1.14 -12.52 -5.51
N LEU A 197 0.04 -12.65 -4.78
CA LEU A 197 -0.69 -11.50 -4.22
C LEU A 197 -0.88 -11.72 -2.73
N GLU A 198 -0.48 -10.74 -1.94
CA GLU A 198 -0.69 -10.75 -0.50
C GLU A 198 -1.33 -9.44 -0.06
N ILE A 199 -2.48 -9.53 0.60
CA ILE A 199 -3.19 -8.36 1.14
C ILE A 199 -3.64 -8.68 2.56
N CYS A 200 -3.05 -7.98 3.52
CA CYS A 200 -3.37 -8.16 4.92
C CYS A 200 -3.70 -6.82 5.57
N LEU A 201 -4.64 -6.87 6.51
CA LEU A 201 -4.96 -5.70 7.33
C LEU A 201 -5.39 -4.49 6.50
N ASN A 202 -6.34 -4.72 5.58
CA ASN A 202 -6.97 -3.63 4.83
C ASN A 202 -8.42 -3.47 5.31
N PRO A 203 -8.79 -2.29 5.80
CA PRO A 203 -10.13 -2.07 6.37
C PRO A 203 -11.22 -1.76 5.35
N TRP A 204 -10.92 -1.68 4.06
CA TRP A 204 -11.88 -1.19 3.06
C TRP A 204 -12.23 -2.19 1.97
N LEU A 205 -11.49 -3.30 1.88
CA LEU A 205 -11.82 -4.35 0.90
C LEU A 205 -13.05 -5.13 1.36
N SER A 206 -13.96 -5.38 0.41
CA SER A 206 -15.20 -6.10 0.67
C SER A 206 -15.29 -7.41 -0.12
N ASP A 207 -16.40 -8.11 0.02
CA ASP A 207 -16.68 -9.33 -0.75
C ASP A 207 -16.63 -9.06 -2.27
N ALA A 208 -16.82 -7.80 -2.70
CA ALA A 208 -16.81 -7.43 -4.12
C ALA A 208 -15.44 -7.60 -4.78
N MET A 209 -14.34 -7.62 -4.02
CA MET A 209 -12.99 -7.81 -4.58
C MET A 209 -12.90 -9.09 -5.41
N VAL A 210 -13.70 -10.11 -5.10
CA VAL A 210 -13.67 -11.40 -5.82
C VAL A 210 -13.98 -11.24 -7.31
N TYR A 211 -14.88 -10.32 -7.66
CA TYR A 211 -15.24 -10.08 -9.06
C TYR A 211 -14.05 -9.67 -9.92
N TRP A 212 -13.10 -8.99 -9.33
CA TRP A 212 -11.91 -8.50 -10.02
C TRP A 212 -10.74 -9.48 -9.91
N LEU A 213 -10.59 -10.14 -8.76
CA LEU A 213 -9.50 -11.09 -8.51
C LEU A 213 -9.56 -12.30 -9.46
N VAL A 214 -10.74 -12.72 -9.89
CA VAL A 214 -10.89 -13.87 -10.79
C VAL A 214 -10.27 -13.63 -12.18
N HIS A 215 -9.89 -12.41 -12.49
CA HIS A 215 -9.23 -12.08 -13.77
C HIS A 215 -7.74 -12.39 -13.78
N PHE A 216 -7.11 -12.61 -12.62
CA PHE A 216 -5.66 -12.87 -12.51
C PHE A 216 -5.36 -14.35 -12.76
N LYS A 217 -5.39 -14.76 -14.03
CA LYS A 217 -5.35 -16.16 -14.43
C LYS A 217 -4.01 -16.87 -14.15
N ASN A 218 -2.92 -16.12 -14.02
CA ASN A 218 -1.59 -16.67 -13.74
C ASN A 218 -1.23 -16.65 -12.26
N LEU A 219 -2.19 -16.30 -11.41
CA LEU A 219 -1.97 -16.26 -9.96
C LEU A 219 -1.69 -17.67 -9.44
N LYS A 220 -0.59 -17.82 -8.72
CA LYS A 220 -0.15 -19.07 -8.07
C LYS A 220 -0.43 -19.06 -6.58
N ARG A 221 -0.31 -17.88 -5.96
CA ARG A 221 -0.58 -17.70 -4.54
C ARG A 221 -1.39 -16.43 -4.33
N ALA A 222 -2.43 -16.54 -3.51
CA ALA A 222 -3.19 -15.39 -3.01
C ALA A 222 -3.39 -15.56 -1.51
N HIS A 223 -2.87 -14.62 -0.75
CA HIS A 223 -2.94 -14.66 0.71
C HIS A 223 -3.71 -13.45 1.22
N PHE A 224 -4.78 -13.70 1.96
CA PHE A 224 -5.61 -12.65 2.56
C PHE A 224 -5.71 -12.89 4.07
N TYR A 225 -5.54 -11.82 4.83
CA TYR A 225 -5.64 -11.91 6.28
C TYR A 225 -6.17 -10.61 6.86
N PHE A 226 -7.08 -10.74 7.80
CA PHE A 226 -7.70 -9.63 8.53
C PHE A 226 -8.26 -8.56 7.58
N LEU A 227 -9.32 -8.95 6.85
CA LEU A 227 -10.10 -8.05 5.99
C LEU A 227 -11.50 -7.93 6.61
N PRO A 228 -11.74 -6.94 7.48
CA PRO A 228 -12.96 -6.90 8.30
C PRO A 228 -14.26 -6.72 7.51
N TYR A 229 -14.21 -6.05 6.36
CA TYR A 229 -15.41 -5.87 5.53
C TYR A 229 -15.66 -7.01 4.55
N VAL A 230 -14.81 -8.01 4.50
CA VAL A 230 -15.10 -9.27 3.82
C VAL A 230 -15.96 -10.10 4.77
N THR A 231 -17.27 -10.05 4.56
CA THR A 231 -18.26 -10.64 5.48
C THR A 231 -18.46 -12.12 5.24
N ASN A 232 -18.44 -12.55 3.98
CA ASN A 232 -18.65 -13.95 3.62
C ASN A 232 -17.34 -14.58 3.09
N ARG A 233 -16.35 -14.66 3.97
CA ARG A 233 -15.03 -15.20 3.64
C ARG A 233 -15.08 -16.62 3.03
N PRO A 234 -15.89 -17.55 3.56
CA PRO A 234 -15.99 -18.88 2.94
C PRO A 234 -16.50 -18.85 1.49
N ALA A 235 -17.46 -17.97 1.18
CA ALA A 235 -17.98 -17.84 -0.18
C ALA A 235 -16.93 -17.24 -1.11
N VAL A 236 -16.24 -16.19 -0.65
CA VAL A 236 -15.13 -15.56 -1.39
C VAL A 236 -14.05 -16.59 -1.70
N LEU A 237 -13.62 -17.35 -0.68
CA LEU A 237 -12.60 -18.39 -0.82
C LEU A 237 -13.02 -19.46 -1.83
N ARG A 238 -14.28 -19.93 -1.72
CA ARG A 238 -14.84 -20.94 -2.63
C ARG A 238 -14.86 -20.42 -4.09
N GLN A 239 -15.30 -19.18 -4.29
CA GLN A 239 -15.34 -18.58 -5.62
C GLN A 239 -13.96 -18.44 -6.23
N LEU A 240 -12.98 -17.98 -5.43
CA LEU A 240 -11.60 -17.85 -5.89
C LEU A 240 -11.02 -19.21 -6.26
N ARG A 241 -11.23 -20.25 -5.45
CA ARG A 241 -10.74 -21.61 -5.74
C ARG A 241 -11.35 -22.20 -7.00
N MET A 242 -12.65 -21.94 -7.23
CA MET A 242 -13.34 -22.41 -8.45
C MET A 242 -12.82 -21.69 -9.71
N LYS A 243 -12.60 -20.38 -9.62
CA LYS A 243 -12.21 -19.56 -10.78
C LYS A 243 -10.72 -19.56 -11.04
N LEU A 244 -9.91 -19.83 -10.02
CA LEU A 244 -8.45 -19.83 -10.08
C LEU A 244 -7.93 -21.18 -9.54
N PRO A 245 -8.20 -22.29 -10.23
CA PRO A 245 -7.87 -23.62 -9.69
C PRO A 245 -6.36 -23.88 -9.52
N ARG A 246 -5.51 -23.09 -10.20
CA ARG A 246 -4.06 -23.20 -10.07
C ARG A 246 -3.51 -22.37 -8.90
N ALA A 247 -4.32 -21.50 -8.34
CA ALA A 247 -3.88 -20.61 -7.27
C ALA A 247 -4.09 -21.24 -5.90
N LYS A 248 -3.04 -21.25 -5.10
CA LYS A 248 -3.17 -21.58 -3.67
C LYS A 248 -3.74 -20.33 -2.98
N VAL A 249 -5.04 -20.34 -2.71
CA VAL A 249 -5.70 -19.24 -2.02
C VAL A 249 -5.81 -19.58 -0.54
N THR A 250 -5.26 -18.72 0.31
CA THR A 250 -5.29 -18.87 1.76
C THR A 250 -5.99 -17.67 2.41
N PHE A 251 -6.91 -17.98 3.29
CA PHE A 251 -7.64 -17.02 4.09
C PHE A 251 -7.76 -17.65 5.49
N PRO A 252 -6.70 -17.55 6.35
CA PRO A 252 -6.61 -18.35 7.60
C PRO A 252 -7.82 -18.24 8.51
N GLU A 253 -8.50 -17.10 8.48
CA GLU A 253 -9.71 -16.85 9.27
C GLU A 253 -10.89 -17.76 8.89
N THR A 254 -10.81 -18.43 7.74
CA THR A 254 -11.83 -19.41 7.33
C THR A 254 -11.40 -20.85 7.60
N GLU A 255 -10.10 -21.07 7.75
CA GLU A 255 -9.55 -22.40 8.02
C GLU A 255 -9.78 -22.79 9.50
N HIS A 256 -9.79 -21.78 10.36
CA HIS A 256 -10.21 -21.94 11.75
C HIS A 256 -11.65 -21.44 11.85
N ILE A 257 -12.56 -22.30 12.19
CA ILE A 257 -14.00 -22.02 12.20
C ILE A 257 -14.32 -20.88 13.17
N GLY A 258 -14.27 -19.68 12.66
CA GLY A 258 -14.68 -18.46 13.32
C GLY A 258 -13.89 -18.06 14.56
N TYR A 259 -13.91 -16.81 14.88
CA TYR A 259 -13.39 -16.33 16.14
C TYR A 259 -14.26 -16.88 17.28
N GLY A 260 -13.65 -17.64 18.17
CA GLY A 260 -14.33 -18.23 19.31
C GLY A 260 -15.13 -19.50 19.02
N TYR A 261 -15.07 -20.02 17.80
CA TYR A 261 -15.63 -21.33 17.52
C TYR A 261 -14.49 -22.32 17.37
N GLU A 262 -14.25 -23.05 18.40
CA GLU A 262 -13.34 -24.19 18.34
C GLU A 262 -14.00 -25.26 17.47
N GLY A 263 -13.30 -25.67 16.44
CA GLY A 263 -13.74 -26.84 15.70
C GLY A 263 -13.78 -28.01 16.69
N LYS A 264 -14.95 -28.58 16.86
CA LYS A 264 -15.05 -29.85 17.59
C LYS A 264 -14.57 -30.91 16.63
N ASP A 265 -13.41 -31.45 16.88
CA ASP A 265 -12.92 -32.65 16.19
C ASP A 265 -13.82 -33.84 16.52
#